data_ac29b42c9048116879ea7bcb6bf7acf4
#
_entry.id   ac29b42c9048116879ea7bcb6bf7acf4
#
_cell.length_a   1.000
_cell.length_b   1.000
_cell.length_c   1.000
_cell.angle_alpha   90.00
_cell.angle_beta   90.00
_cell.angle_gamma   90.00
#
_symmetry.space_group_name_H-M   'P 1'
#
loop_
_entity.id
_entity.type
_entity.pdbx_description
1 polymer ?
#
loop_
_entity_poly.entity_id
_entity_poly.type
_entity_poly.pdbx_seq_one_letter_code
_entity_poly.pdbx_strand_id
1 'polypeptide(L)'
;MDFEPKWIAWEITRRCNLKCVHCRSSSELAIEGHPDFSFDEAKRVLDDIAAYASPVIVLSGGEPLLRADVFDIARYGNSKGLRMCLATNGTLVTPEICREIKDAGIKMVSLSLDGAKAETHDNFRNQEGAFDGTMNAIKLFNEHGIPFLINSSFTVRNRKEIPEIYKLVKGLGATAWYMFMIVPTGRGEDIMEELIPIDIYDEILEWHYEIEKNDDELLTRPTCAPHYYRIVRQKAKEENSSFKRRNLKFSTGGSKGCLAGQLICLIDVDLDVLPCSYFPKSAGNLYKQSFKEVWEDSKLFADMRDFKGYKDNCGSCEYVNVCGGCRARAYAMTGDYLAQEPFCNYIPRSIKEKENK
;
A
#
# COMPACT_ATOMS: atom_id res chain seq x y z
N MET A 1 0.30 -12.95 -20.03
CA MET A 1 -0.62 -12.32 -19.05
C MET A 1 -0.66 -10.85 -19.39
N ASP A 2 -1.82 -10.30 -19.60
CA ASP A 2 -1.92 -8.86 -19.81
C ASP A 2 -1.81 -8.16 -18.46
N PHE A 3 -0.73 -7.43 -18.27
CA PHE A 3 -0.49 -6.64 -17.07
C PHE A 3 -1.16 -5.27 -17.25
N GLU A 4 -2.43 -5.16 -16.92
CA GLU A 4 -3.17 -3.90 -16.95
C GLU A 4 -3.12 -3.22 -15.57
N PRO A 5 -2.81 -1.92 -15.46
CA PRO A 5 -2.81 -1.21 -14.19
C PRO A 5 -4.23 -1.18 -13.60
N LYS A 6 -4.36 -1.66 -12.37
CA LYS A 6 -5.65 -1.70 -11.64
C LYS A 6 -5.71 -0.68 -10.51
N TRP A 7 -4.54 -0.22 -10.04
CA TRP A 7 -4.46 0.69 -8.91
C TRP A 7 -3.20 1.54 -8.99
N ILE A 8 -3.37 2.84 -8.85
CA ILE A 8 -2.29 3.83 -8.86
C ILE A 8 -2.40 4.65 -7.58
N ALA A 9 -1.35 4.65 -6.75
CA ALA A 9 -1.18 5.69 -5.76
C ALA A 9 -0.58 6.91 -6.46
N TRP A 10 -1.10 8.09 -6.18
CA TRP A 10 -0.54 9.31 -6.72
C TRP A 10 -0.21 10.28 -5.59
N GLU A 11 1.06 10.55 -5.40
CA GLU A 11 1.54 11.58 -4.48
C GLU A 11 1.36 12.94 -5.15
N ILE A 12 0.38 13.69 -4.68
CA ILE A 12 0.04 15.00 -5.26
C ILE A 12 0.69 16.17 -4.53
N THR A 13 1.30 15.92 -3.37
CA THR A 13 2.08 16.89 -2.60
C THR A 13 3.10 16.19 -1.71
N ARG A 14 4.25 16.83 -1.47
CA ARG A 14 5.22 16.39 -0.46
C ARG A 14 4.92 16.94 0.93
N ARG A 15 4.09 17.96 1.03
CA ARG A 15 3.78 18.59 2.32
C ARG A 15 2.95 17.68 3.20
N CYS A 16 3.31 17.62 4.48
CA CYS A 16 2.56 16.87 5.48
C CYS A 16 2.62 17.61 6.82
N ASN A 17 1.51 17.63 7.53
CA ASN A 17 1.44 18.19 8.88
C ASN A 17 1.94 17.21 9.96
N LEU A 18 2.31 15.97 9.60
CA LEU A 18 2.88 14.95 10.48
C LEU A 18 4.32 14.61 10.08
N LYS A 19 5.10 14.09 11.05
CA LYS A 19 6.48 13.57 10.86
C LYS A 19 6.60 12.11 11.32
N CYS A 20 5.76 11.24 10.80
CA CYS A 20 5.70 9.82 11.18
C CYS A 20 7.08 9.15 11.09
N VAL A 21 7.42 8.31 12.08
CA VAL A 21 8.73 7.65 12.17
C VAL A 21 9.02 6.69 11.00
N HIS A 22 7.99 6.14 10.38
CA HIS A 22 8.05 5.17 9.28
C HIS A 22 7.73 5.76 7.90
N CYS A 23 7.68 7.09 7.76
CA CYS A 23 7.20 7.72 6.53
C CYS A 23 8.07 7.39 5.33
N ARG A 24 7.50 6.70 4.34
CA ARG A 24 8.17 6.27 3.11
C ARG A 24 8.62 7.42 2.20
N SER A 25 7.89 8.54 2.23
CA SER A 25 8.14 9.72 1.39
C SER A 25 8.97 10.79 2.11
N SER A 26 9.31 10.57 3.39
CA SER A 26 10.01 11.57 4.25
C SER A 26 9.37 12.95 4.21
N SER A 27 8.04 13.00 4.08
CA SER A 27 7.27 14.25 3.95
C SER A 27 7.34 15.12 5.19
N GLU A 28 7.30 16.45 4.98
CA GLU A 28 7.35 17.49 6.02
C GLU A 28 6.45 18.67 5.62
N LEU A 29 6.14 19.56 6.58
CA LEU A 29 5.30 20.73 6.33
C LEU A 29 5.99 21.77 5.44
N ALA A 30 7.25 22.04 5.71
CA ALA A 30 8.07 22.98 4.96
C ALA A 30 9.10 22.25 4.10
N ILE A 31 8.85 22.15 2.81
CA ILE A 31 9.78 21.61 1.82
C ILE A 31 10.14 22.75 0.87
N GLU A 32 11.39 23.24 0.97
CA GLU A 32 11.89 24.30 0.11
C GLU A 32 12.26 23.76 -1.29
N GLY A 33 12.02 24.57 -2.32
CA GLY A 33 12.52 24.31 -3.66
C GLY A 33 11.77 23.25 -4.48
N HIS A 34 10.69 22.67 -3.97
CA HIS A 34 9.91 21.65 -4.68
C HIS A 34 8.41 22.02 -4.66
N PRO A 35 7.95 22.89 -5.56
CA PRO A 35 6.52 23.16 -5.69
C PRO A 35 5.78 21.90 -6.18
N ASP A 36 4.53 21.75 -5.73
CA ASP A 36 3.64 20.73 -6.30
C ASP A 36 3.42 21.05 -7.80
N PHE A 37 3.24 20.02 -8.63
CA PHE A 37 2.84 20.22 -10.03
C PHE A 37 1.50 20.96 -10.13
N SER A 38 1.27 21.68 -11.24
CA SER A 38 0.07 22.49 -11.47
C SER A 38 -1.19 21.63 -11.68
N PHE A 39 -2.37 22.26 -11.54
CA PHE A 39 -3.64 21.59 -11.88
C PHE A 39 -3.71 21.18 -13.36
N ASP A 40 -3.13 21.97 -14.28
CA ASP A 40 -3.09 21.61 -15.70
C ASP A 40 -2.22 20.39 -15.97
N GLU A 41 -1.11 20.24 -15.26
CA GLU A 41 -0.29 19.03 -15.30
C GLU A 41 -1.06 17.84 -14.71
N ALA A 42 -1.81 18.03 -13.63
CA ALA A 42 -2.66 17.00 -13.07
C ALA A 42 -3.72 16.52 -14.08
N LYS A 43 -4.37 17.44 -14.79
CA LYS A 43 -5.33 17.10 -15.86
C LYS A 43 -4.69 16.27 -16.96
N ARG A 44 -3.50 16.70 -17.43
CA ARG A 44 -2.74 15.98 -18.46
C ARG A 44 -2.43 14.54 -18.05
N VAL A 45 -1.98 14.32 -16.81
CA VAL A 45 -1.70 12.98 -16.28
C VAL A 45 -2.96 12.12 -16.20
N LEU A 46 -4.08 12.69 -15.74
CA LEU A 46 -5.36 11.97 -15.67
C LEU A 46 -5.91 11.62 -17.06
N ASP A 47 -5.77 12.52 -18.04
CA ASP A 47 -6.15 12.26 -19.43
C ASP A 47 -5.33 11.13 -20.04
N ASP A 48 -4.02 11.14 -19.81
CA ASP A 48 -3.09 10.12 -20.31
C ASP A 48 -3.40 8.73 -19.70
N ILE A 49 -3.62 8.67 -18.40
CA ILE A 49 -4.04 7.43 -17.72
C ILE A 49 -5.39 6.94 -18.26
N ALA A 50 -6.39 7.82 -18.34
CA ALA A 50 -7.74 7.45 -18.78
C ALA A 50 -7.81 7.01 -20.24
N ALA A 51 -6.91 7.51 -21.08
CA ALA A 51 -6.77 7.08 -22.48
C ALA A 51 -6.25 5.64 -22.62
N TYR A 52 -5.53 5.13 -21.61
CA TYR A 52 -4.92 3.81 -21.65
C TYR A 52 -5.67 2.76 -20.80
N ALA A 53 -6.09 3.12 -19.58
CA ALA A 53 -6.71 2.20 -18.64
C ALA A 53 -7.67 2.91 -17.67
N SER A 54 -8.44 2.13 -16.89
CA SER A 54 -9.37 2.67 -15.89
C SER A 54 -9.01 2.17 -14.47
N PRO A 55 -7.82 2.50 -13.96
CA PRO A 55 -7.42 2.09 -12.62
C PRO A 55 -8.19 2.87 -11.52
N VAL A 56 -8.10 2.35 -10.30
CA VAL A 56 -8.37 3.17 -9.11
C VAL A 56 -7.21 4.14 -8.92
N ILE A 57 -7.50 5.43 -8.79
CA ILE A 57 -6.50 6.46 -8.45
C ILE A 57 -6.67 6.84 -6.99
N VAL A 58 -5.63 6.67 -6.19
CA VAL A 58 -5.62 7.09 -4.79
C VAL A 58 -4.78 8.35 -4.65
N LEU A 59 -5.42 9.49 -4.48
CA LEU A 59 -4.76 10.75 -4.17
C LEU A 59 -4.12 10.64 -2.77
N SER A 60 -2.82 10.80 -2.72
CA SER A 60 -1.95 10.62 -1.57
C SER A 60 -0.84 11.67 -1.59
N GLY A 61 0.26 11.39 -0.91
CA GLY A 61 1.44 12.25 -0.88
C GLY A 61 1.99 12.30 0.53
N GLY A 62 2.35 13.47 1.01
CA GLY A 62 2.44 13.75 2.43
C GLY A 62 1.02 13.70 3.02
N GLU A 63 0.35 14.84 3.10
CA GLU A 63 -1.07 14.92 3.42
C GLU A 63 -1.81 15.64 2.28
N PRO A 64 -2.63 14.93 1.50
CA PRO A 64 -3.28 15.50 0.31
C PRO A 64 -4.25 16.63 0.63
N LEU A 65 -4.84 16.67 1.83
CA LEU A 65 -5.73 17.75 2.27
C LEU A 65 -5.01 19.10 2.48
N LEU A 66 -3.67 19.13 2.45
CA LEU A 66 -2.89 20.37 2.42
C LEU A 66 -2.77 20.98 1.02
N ARG A 67 -3.16 20.25 -0.01
CA ARG A 67 -3.18 20.72 -1.38
C ARG A 67 -4.53 21.36 -1.71
N ALA A 68 -4.52 22.65 -2.07
CA ALA A 68 -5.76 23.44 -2.20
C ALA A 68 -6.72 22.91 -3.29
N ASP A 69 -6.19 22.36 -4.39
CA ASP A 69 -6.94 21.86 -5.55
C ASP A 69 -7.19 20.34 -5.54
N VAL A 70 -6.99 19.66 -4.38
CA VAL A 70 -7.15 18.18 -4.27
C VAL A 70 -8.53 17.71 -4.73
N PHE A 71 -9.58 18.44 -4.39
CA PHE A 71 -10.95 18.08 -4.77
C PHE A 71 -11.24 18.38 -6.24
N ASP A 72 -10.61 19.39 -6.84
CA ASP A 72 -10.70 19.67 -8.27
C ASP A 72 -10.01 18.58 -9.10
N ILE A 73 -8.86 18.10 -8.64
CA ILE A 73 -8.19 16.92 -9.23
C ILE A 73 -9.10 15.69 -9.17
N ALA A 74 -9.76 15.46 -8.03
CA ALA A 74 -10.70 14.34 -7.88
C ALA A 74 -11.92 14.47 -8.81
N ARG A 75 -12.54 15.67 -8.90
CA ARG A 75 -13.66 15.93 -9.81
C ARG A 75 -13.26 15.70 -11.26
N TYR A 76 -12.08 16.17 -11.65
CA TYR A 76 -11.58 15.99 -12.99
C TYR A 76 -11.35 14.51 -13.32
N GLY A 77 -10.68 13.75 -12.44
CA GLY A 77 -10.49 12.31 -12.62
C GLY A 77 -11.81 11.55 -12.75
N ASN A 78 -12.79 11.87 -11.90
CA ASN A 78 -14.14 11.29 -12.00
C ASN A 78 -14.81 11.63 -13.35
N SER A 79 -14.65 12.85 -13.89
CA SER A 79 -15.20 13.25 -15.18
C SER A 79 -14.60 12.44 -16.35
N LYS A 80 -13.41 11.88 -16.18
CA LYS A 80 -12.74 10.99 -17.13
C LYS A 80 -13.09 9.50 -16.94
N GLY A 81 -14.00 9.19 -16.01
CA GLY A 81 -14.42 7.82 -15.70
C GLY A 81 -13.46 7.05 -14.78
N LEU A 82 -12.45 7.71 -14.22
CA LEU A 82 -11.53 7.11 -13.26
C LEU A 82 -12.20 6.99 -11.88
N ARG A 83 -11.87 5.95 -11.13
CA ARG A 83 -12.34 5.79 -9.76
C ARG A 83 -11.39 6.51 -8.80
N MET A 84 -11.79 7.69 -8.33
CA MET A 84 -10.97 8.51 -7.43
C MET A 84 -11.18 8.10 -5.98
N CYS A 85 -10.09 7.94 -5.24
CA CYS A 85 -10.02 7.65 -3.82
C CYS A 85 -9.03 8.62 -3.15
N LEU A 86 -9.06 8.71 -1.82
CA LEU A 86 -8.21 9.60 -1.03
C LEU A 86 -7.51 8.81 0.08
N ALA A 87 -6.23 9.09 0.33
CA ALA A 87 -5.50 8.56 1.48
C ALA A 87 -5.03 9.72 2.36
N THR A 88 -5.52 9.82 3.59
CA THR A 88 -5.25 10.91 4.53
C THR A 88 -4.85 10.37 5.91
N ASN A 89 -4.12 11.17 6.68
CA ASN A 89 -3.84 10.88 8.08
C ASN A 89 -5.05 11.16 9.00
N GLY A 90 -6.09 11.84 8.49
CA GLY A 90 -7.34 12.11 9.19
C GLY A 90 -7.36 13.37 10.06
N THR A 91 -6.22 13.92 10.44
CA THR A 91 -6.14 15.02 11.44
C THR A 91 -6.73 16.35 10.95
N LEU A 92 -6.89 16.51 9.63
CA LEU A 92 -7.45 17.73 9.01
C LEU A 92 -8.92 17.56 8.60
N VAL A 93 -9.55 16.43 8.90
CA VAL A 93 -10.93 16.17 8.49
C VAL A 93 -11.90 16.99 9.33
N THR A 94 -12.75 17.75 8.64
CA THR A 94 -13.86 18.54 9.21
C THR A 94 -15.17 18.17 8.51
N PRO A 95 -16.33 18.61 9.00
CA PRO A 95 -17.61 18.44 8.28
C PRO A 95 -17.59 19.06 6.87
N GLU A 96 -16.86 20.15 6.66
CA GLU A 96 -16.67 20.78 5.35
C GLU A 96 -15.89 19.85 4.41
N ILE A 97 -14.78 19.29 4.88
CA ILE A 97 -13.99 18.30 4.13
C ILE A 97 -14.83 17.07 3.77
N CYS A 98 -15.71 16.62 4.68
CA CYS A 98 -16.63 15.52 4.38
C CYS A 98 -17.60 15.86 3.24
N ARG A 99 -18.10 17.09 3.18
CA ARG A 99 -18.95 17.56 2.06
C ARG A 99 -18.14 17.57 0.75
N GLU A 100 -16.95 18.15 0.76
CA GLU A 100 -16.06 18.19 -0.41
C GLU A 100 -15.70 16.79 -0.92
N ILE A 101 -15.40 15.82 -0.04
CA ILE A 101 -15.15 14.42 -0.40
C ILE A 101 -16.32 13.83 -1.20
N LYS A 102 -17.56 14.09 -0.74
CA LYS A 102 -18.77 13.59 -1.42
C LYS A 102 -19.00 14.30 -2.75
N ASP A 103 -18.91 15.62 -2.76
CA ASP A 103 -19.15 16.47 -3.93
C ASP A 103 -18.10 16.26 -5.03
N ALA A 104 -16.85 15.98 -4.64
CA ALA A 104 -15.79 15.58 -5.56
C ALA A 104 -15.95 14.15 -6.08
N GLY A 105 -16.89 13.37 -5.54
CA GLY A 105 -17.16 12.00 -5.97
C GLY A 105 -16.11 10.98 -5.54
N ILE A 106 -15.34 11.26 -4.48
CA ILE A 106 -14.37 10.32 -3.91
C ILE A 106 -15.09 9.07 -3.40
N LYS A 107 -14.64 7.90 -3.83
CA LYS A 107 -15.38 6.63 -3.64
C LYS A 107 -14.98 5.88 -2.38
N MET A 108 -13.81 6.15 -1.82
CA MET A 108 -13.25 5.50 -0.64
C MET A 108 -12.18 6.39 -0.03
N VAL A 109 -12.13 6.45 1.29
CA VAL A 109 -11.04 7.11 2.01
C VAL A 109 -10.21 6.06 2.74
N SER A 110 -8.88 6.13 2.60
CA SER A 110 -7.95 5.34 3.39
C SER A 110 -7.44 6.18 4.55
N LEU A 111 -7.65 5.71 5.77
CA LEU A 111 -7.17 6.33 7.00
C LEU A 111 -6.03 5.53 7.62
N SER A 112 -5.16 6.22 8.32
CA SER A 112 -4.04 5.61 9.04
C SER A 112 -4.37 5.43 10.51
N LEU A 113 -4.19 4.20 11.05
CA LEU A 113 -4.35 3.90 12.48
C LEU A 113 -3.34 2.81 12.89
N ASP A 114 -2.25 3.21 13.57
CA ASP A 114 -1.12 2.32 13.90
C ASP A 114 -1.06 1.88 15.35
N GLY A 115 -2.05 2.21 16.16
CA GLY A 115 -2.18 1.81 17.55
C GLY A 115 -3.63 1.63 17.96
N ALA A 116 -3.90 0.73 18.88
CA ALA A 116 -5.19 0.62 19.53
C ALA A 116 -5.41 1.71 20.60
N LYS A 117 -4.32 2.39 20.99
CA LYS A 117 -4.27 3.44 22.02
C LYS A 117 -3.64 4.71 21.45
N ALA A 118 -4.03 5.86 22.01
CA ALA A 118 -3.48 7.16 21.63
C ALA A 118 -1.96 7.19 21.75
N GLU A 119 -1.41 6.73 22.88
CA GLU A 119 0.04 6.73 23.11
C GLU A 119 0.81 6.01 21.98
N THR A 120 0.36 4.82 21.58
CA THR A 120 1.04 4.03 20.54
C THR A 120 0.91 4.70 19.17
N HIS A 121 -0.28 5.16 18.83
CA HIS A 121 -0.51 5.82 17.54
C HIS A 121 0.26 7.14 17.44
N ASP A 122 0.16 8.00 18.45
CA ASP A 122 0.79 9.32 18.47
C ASP A 122 2.32 9.21 18.42
N ASN A 123 2.91 8.26 19.17
CA ASN A 123 4.34 7.98 19.10
C ASN A 123 4.78 7.51 17.70
N PHE A 124 3.95 6.68 17.03
CA PHE A 124 4.24 6.19 15.67
C PHE A 124 4.11 7.30 14.63
N ARG A 125 3.13 8.20 14.83
CA ARG A 125 2.91 9.38 13.99
C ARG A 125 3.81 10.56 14.35
N ASN A 126 4.53 10.45 15.49
CA ASN A 126 5.36 11.52 16.06
C ASN A 126 4.58 12.83 16.22
N GLN A 127 3.34 12.74 16.69
CA GLN A 127 2.44 13.87 16.88
C GLN A 127 1.37 13.54 17.92
N GLU A 128 1.39 14.25 19.06
CA GLU A 128 0.33 14.20 20.07
C GLU A 128 -1.01 14.63 19.48
N GLY A 129 -2.09 13.88 19.80
CA GLY A 129 -3.43 14.12 19.32
C GLY A 129 -3.72 13.59 17.90
N ALA A 130 -2.76 12.91 17.25
CA ALA A 130 -3.01 12.29 15.93
C ALA A 130 -4.07 11.19 16.01
N PHE A 131 -4.10 10.42 17.11
CA PHE A 131 -5.12 9.40 17.37
C PHE A 131 -6.51 10.01 17.45
N ASP A 132 -6.66 11.05 18.27
CA ASP A 132 -7.95 11.75 18.44
C ASP A 132 -8.44 12.36 17.12
N GLY A 133 -7.52 12.93 16.34
CA GLY A 133 -7.81 13.44 14.99
C GLY A 133 -8.32 12.34 14.05
N THR A 134 -7.66 11.18 14.04
CA THR A 134 -8.10 10.00 13.24
C THR A 134 -9.45 9.48 13.72
N MET A 135 -9.68 9.35 15.03
CA MET A 135 -10.96 8.89 15.59
C MET A 135 -12.11 9.87 15.28
N ASN A 136 -11.83 11.20 15.34
CA ASN A 136 -12.79 12.20 14.93
C ASN A 136 -13.13 12.08 13.42
N ALA A 137 -12.13 11.88 12.56
CA ALA A 137 -12.35 11.66 11.12
C ALA A 137 -13.25 10.44 10.86
N ILE A 138 -13.03 9.34 11.57
CA ILE A 138 -13.84 8.11 11.46
C ILE A 138 -15.29 8.39 11.87
N LYS A 139 -15.49 9.11 12.98
CA LYS A 139 -16.83 9.53 13.43
C LYS A 139 -17.52 10.34 12.35
N LEU A 140 -16.86 11.36 11.81
CA LEU A 140 -17.40 12.21 10.75
C LEU A 140 -17.71 11.42 9.48
N PHE A 141 -16.86 10.46 9.08
CA PHE A 141 -17.11 9.61 7.91
C PHE A 141 -18.36 8.75 8.10
N ASN A 142 -18.56 8.17 9.29
CA ASN A 142 -19.77 7.42 9.61
C ASN A 142 -21.01 8.32 9.57
N GLU A 143 -20.97 9.52 10.18
CA GLU A 143 -22.07 10.49 10.17
C GLU A 143 -22.44 10.96 8.76
N HIS A 144 -21.45 11.11 7.87
CA HIS A 144 -21.67 11.55 6.49
C HIS A 144 -21.87 10.39 5.49
N GLY A 145 -21.81 9.13 5.93
CA GLY A 145 -21.92 7.95 5.08
C GLY A 145 -20.77 7.82 4.06
N ILE A 146 -19.56 8.24 4.42
CA ILE A 146 -18.36 8.12 3.60
C ILE A 146 -17.70 6.76 3.88
N PRO A 147 -17.58 5.86 2.89
CA PRO A 147 -16.91 4.59 3.09
C PRO A 147 -15.41 4.80 3.29
N PHE A 148 -14.84 4.09 4.27
CA PHE A 148 -13.42 4.17 4.57
C PHE A 148 -12.81 2.80 4.85
N LEU A 149 -11.50 2.73 4.74
CA LEU A 149 -10.67 1.61 5.17
C LEU A 149 -9.53 2.11 6.06
N ILE A 150 -9.00 1.21 6.86
CA ILE A 150 -7.88 1.50 7.76
C ILE A 150 -6.61 0.84 7.24
N ASN A 151 -5.53 1.61 7.25
CA ASN A 151 -4.16 1.16 7.03
C ASN A 151 -3.41 1.22 8.36
N SER A 152 -2.80 0.11 8.77
CA SER A 152 -1.95 0.05 9.97
C SER A 152 -0.58 -0.47 9.60
N SER A 153 0.47 0.25 9.98
CA SER A 153 1.86 -0.14 9.75
C SER A 153 2.46 -0.73 11.03
N PHE A 154 3.22 -1.82 10.92
CA PHE A 154 3.69 -2.58 12.05
C PHE A 154 5.20 -2.71 12.11
N THR A 155 5.72 -2.49 13.34
CA THR A 155 7.10 -2.76 13.76
C THR A 155 7.07 -3.52 15.09
N VAL A 156 8.24 -3.76 15.70
CA VAL A 156 8.31 -4.33 17.06
C VAL A 156 7.61 -3.47 18.11
N ARG A 157 7.47 -2.15 17.87
CA ARG A 157 6.83 -1.22 18.83
C ARG A 157 5.35 -1.52 19.04
N ASN A 158 4.61 -1.80 17.98
CA ASN A 158 3.16 -1.92 18.02
C ASN A 158 2.60 -3.30 17.62
N ARG A 159 3.45 -4.26 17.23
CA ARG A 159 3.00 -5.59 16.79
C ARG A 159 2.14 -6.34 17.80
N LYS A 160 2.35 -6.09 19.09
CA LYS A 160 1.56 -6.73 20.15
C LYS A 160 0.11 -6.23 20.20
N GLU A 161 -0.15 -5.07 19.63
CA GLU A 161 -1.51 -4.49 19.54
C GLU A 161 -2.28 -4.95 18.29
N ILE A 162 -1.70 -5.79 17.44
CA ILE A 162 -2.38 -6.29 16.22
C ILE A 162 -3.78 -6.84 16.53
N PRO A 163 -4.00 -7.72 17.51
CA PRO A 163 -5.34 -8.24 17.83
C PRO A 163 -6.30 -7.16 18.37
N GLU A 164 -5.80 -6.20 19.13
CA GLU A 164 -6.58 -5.08 19.66
C GLU A 164 -6.97 -4.10 18.57
N ILE A 165 -6.03 -3.77 17.66
CA ILE A 165 -6.30 -2.92 16.48
C ILE A 165 -7.35 -3.58 15.58
N TYR A 166 -7.26 -4.89 15.35
CA TYR A 166 -8.26 -5.63 14.59
C TYR A 166 -9.67 -5.48 15.19
N LYS A 167 -9.81 -5.67 16.51
CA LYS A 167 -11.10 -5.51 17.21
C LYS A 167 -11.60 -4.07 17.12
N LEU A 168 -10.70 -3.10 17.32
CA LEU A 168 -11.03 -1.68 17.22
C LEU A 168 -11.54 -1.34 15.80
N VAL A 169 -10.80 -1.70 14.76
CA VAL A 169 -11.17 -1.42 13.36
C VAL A 169 -12.49 -2.04 12.96
N LYS A 170 -12.75 -3.28 13.43
CA LYS A 170 -14.03 -3.97 13.23
C LYS A 170 -15.18 -3.20 13.88
N GLY A 171 -15.00 -2.70 15.09
CA GLY A 171 -16.00 -1.90 15.83
C GLY A 171 -16.23 -0.50 15.24
N LEU A 172 -15.28 0.04 14.47
CA LEU A 172 -15.38 1.38 13.87
C LEU A 172 -16.18 1.44 12.56
N GLY A 173 -16.58 0.30 12.00
CA GLY A 173 -17.34 0.24 10.76
C GLY A 173 -16.50 0.40 9.49
N ALA A 174 -15.20 0.13 9.56
CA ALA A 174 -14.32 0.17 8.39
C ALA A 174 -14.72 -0.91 7.37
N THR A 175 -14.63 -0.57 6.08
CA THR A 175 -14.88 -1.52 4.98
C THR A 175 -13.78 -2.58 4.87
N ALA A 176 -12.54 -2.21 5.21
CA ALA A 176 -11.39 -3.10 5.16
C ALA A 176 -10.29 -2.65 6.13
N TRP A 177 -9.42 -3.58 6.48
CA TRP A 177 -8.20 -3.33 7.22
C TRP A 177 -6.98 -3.88 6.49
N TYR A 178 -6.01 -3.02 6.19
CA TYR A 178 -4.78 -3.37 5.52
C TYR A 178 -3.60 -3.27 6.50
N MET A 179 -2.95 -4.41 6.74
CA MET A 179 -1.81 -4.56 7.64
C MET A 179 -0.52 -4.39 6.83
N PHE A 180 0.18 -3.29 7.03
CA PHE A 180 1.44 -3.02 6.34
C PHE A 180 2.63 -3.49 7.17
N MET A 181 3.40 -4.40 6.62
CA MET A 181 4.72 -4.73 7.14
C MET A 181 5.74 -3.74 6.59
N ILE A 182 6.42 -3.03 7.46
CA ILE A 182 7.33 -1.95 7.05
C ILE A 182 8.36 -2.45 6.02
N VAL A 183 8.54 -1.65 4.98
CA VAL A 183 9.66 -1.73 4.05
C VAL A 183 10.59 -0.57 4.36
N PRO A 184 11.89 -0.78 4.60
CA PRO A 184 12.82 0.28 4.99
C PRO A 184 13.12 1.19 3.80
N THR A 185 12.30 2.24 3.66
CA THR A 185 12.42 3.31 2.67
C THR A 185 12.02 4.64 3.29
N GLY A 186 12.62 5.75 2.87
CA GLY A 186 12.45 7.04 3.50
C GLY A 186 12.85 6.99 4.97
N ARG A 187 12.09 7.63 5.88
CA ARG A 187 12.37 7.54 7.35
C ARG A 187 12.25 6.11 7.91
N GLY A 188 11.66 5.19 7.16
CA GLY A 188 11.67 3.77 7.53
C GLY A 188 13.08 3.16 7.54
N GLU A 189 14.06 3.78 6.89
CA GLU A 189 15.48 3.38 6.94
C GLU A 189 16.09 3.65 8.33
N ASP A 190 15.62 4.68 9.03
CA ASP A 190 16.11 5.06 10.36
C ASP A 190 15.65 4.08 11.46
N ILE A 191 14.67 3.22 11.17
CA ILE A 191 14.07 2.27 12.11
C ILE A 191 14.27 0.81 11.68
N MET A 192 15.33 0.50 10.94
CA MET A 192 15.62 -0.87 10.48
C MET A 192 15.70 -1.89 11.62
N GLU A 193 16.23 -1.51 12.78
CA GLU A 193 16.32 -2.36 13.97
C GLU A 193 14.95 -2.67 14.60
N GLU A 194 13.91 -1.94 14.20
CA GLU A 194 12.56 -2.12 14.69
C GLU A 194 11.68 -2.97 13.77
N LEU A 195 12.22 -3.43 12.65
CA LEU A 195 11.48 -4.33 11.76
C LEU A 195 11.14 -5.62 12.51
N ILE A 196 9.96 -6.16 12.22
CA ILE A 196 9.50 -7.39 12.85
C ILE A 196 10.45 -8.53 12.45
N PRO A 197 11.02 -9.28 13.42
CA PRO A 197 11.88 -10.43 13.14
C PRO A 197 11.17 -11.51 12.29
N ILE A 198 11.96 -12.23 11.50
CA ILE A 198 11.45 -13.16 10.47
C ILE A 198 10.60 -14.29 11.09
N ASP A 199 10.99 -14.83 12.22
CA ASP A 199 10.26 -15.87 12.96
C ASP A 199 8.88 -15.40 13.40
N ILE A 200 8.80 -14.18 13.95
CA ILE A 200 7.54 -13.56 14.39
C ILE A 200 6.67 -13.16 13.18
N TYR A 201 7.29 -12.89 12.05
CA TYR A 201 6.59 -12.48 10.84
C TYR A 201 5.63 -13.56 10.32
N ASP A 202 6.09 -14.82 10.25
CA ASP A 202 5.25 -15.94 9.83
C ASP A 202 4.12 -16.21 10.85
N GLU A 203 4.38 -16.07 12.17
CA GLU A 203 3.34 -16.18 13.21
C GLU A 203 2.21 -15.17 13.02
N ILE A 204 2.54 -13.91 12.73
CA ILE A 204 1.56 -12.85 12.46
C ILE A 204 0.75 -13.18 11.20
N LEU A 205 1.38 -13.71 10.15
CA LEU A 205 0.69 -14.06 8.93
C LEU A 205 -0.19 -15.32 9.07
N GLU A 206 0.19 -16.27 9.91
CA GLU A 206 -0.65 -17.41 10.28
C GLU A 206 -1.86 -16.97 11.10
N TRP A 207 -1.66 -16.08 12.08
CA TRP A 207 -2.77 -15.45 12.80
C TRP A 207 -3.73 -14.72 11.84
N HIS A 208 -3.18 -13.97 10.88
CA HIS A 208 -3.99 -13.29 9.87
C HIS A 208 -4.79 -14.28 9.01
N TYR A 209 -4.18 -15.44 8.67
CA TYR A 209 -4.88 -16.50 7.93
C TYR A 209 -6.12 -16.97 8.68
N GLU A 210 -6.02 -17.23 9.98
CA GLU A 210 -7.16 -17.65 10.80
C GLU A 210 -8.24 -16.57 10.88
N ILE A 211 -7.86 -15.29 10.96
CA ILE A 211 -8.83 -14.18 10.91
C ILE A 211 -9.52 -14.11 9.55
N GLU A 212 -8.77 -14.12 8.45
CA GLU A 212 -9.37 -14.04 7.10
C GLU A 212 -10.29 -15.21 6.80
N LYS A 213 -9.99 -16.39 7.37
CA LYS A 213 -10.77 -17.61 7.21
C LYS A 213 -12.08 -17.59 8.00
N ASN A 214 -12.05 -17.05 9.21
CA ASN A 214 -13.15 -17.16 10.17
C ASN A 214 -13.98 -15.89 10.34
N ASP A 215 -13.54 -14.74 9.82
CA ASP A 215 -14.29 -13.48 9.87
C ASP A 215 -14.83 -13.12 8.48
N ASP A 216 -16.14 -12.99 8.38
CA ASP A 216 -16.85 -12.57 7.17
C ASP A 216 -17.34 -11.11 7.21
N GLU A 217 -17.11 -10.37 8.30
CA GLU A 217 -17.55 -8.99 8.47
C GLU A 217 -16.50 -7.98 7.97
N LEU A 218 -15.24 -8.09 8.43
CA LEU A 218 -14.16 -7.20 8.06
C LEU A 218 -13.25 -7.83 6.99
N LEU A 219 -13.08 -7.13 5.86
CA LEU A 219 -12.07 -7.55 4.87
C LEU A 219 -10.69 -7.19 5.41
N THR A 220 -9.79 -8.16 5.52
CA THR A 220 -8.42 -7.95 5.97
C THR A 220 -7.40 -8.30 4.88
N ARG A 221 -6.26 -7.58 4.83
CA ARG A 221 -5.17 -7.84 3.87
C ARG A 221 -3.80 -7.55 4.48
N PRO A 222 -2.88 -8.52 4.48
CA PRO A 222 -1.47 -8.22 4.74
C PRO A 222 -0.87 -7.57 3.49
N THR A 223 -0.24 -6.43 3.67
CA THR A 223 0.40 -5.63 2.62
C THR A 223 1.90 -5.61 2.86
N CYS A 224 2.69 -5.61 1.78
CA CYS A 224 4.15 -5.77 1.84
C CYS A 224 4.59 -7.09 2.50
N ALA A 225 3.71 -8.08 2.53
CA ALA A 225 3.91 -9.42 3.07
C ALA A 225 3.50 -10.50 2.05
N PRO A 226 4.11 -10.54 0.86
CA PRO A 226 3.66 -11.40 -0.24
C PRO A 226 3.73 -12.90 0.08
N HIS A 227 4.61 -13.31 0.99
CA HIS A 227 4.70 -14.71 1.42
C HIS A 227 3.47 -15.21 2.19
N TYR A 228 2.56 -14.33 2.62
CA TYR A 228 1.24 -14.72 3.07
C TYR A 228 0.50 -15.62 2.06
N TYR A 229 0.65 -15.36 0.77
CA TYR A 229 0.00 -16.17 -0.28
C TYR A 229 0.61 -17.57 -0.39
N ARG A 230 1.88 -17.76 -0.02
CA ARG A 230 2.47 -19.08 0.20
C ARG A 230 1.81 -19.78 1.37
N ILE A 231 1.69 -19.11 2.52
CA ILE A 231 1.05 -19.65 3.73
C ILE A 231 -0.38 -20.10 3.44
N VAL A 232 -1.19 -19.27 2.77
CA VAL A 232 -2.56 -19.64 2.35
C VAL A 232 -2.56 -20.94 1.53
N ARG A 233 -1.62 -21.11 0.59
CA ARG A 233 -1.52 -22.33 -0.22
C ARG A 233 -1.07 -23.55 0.59
N GLN A 234 -0.18 -23.37 1.53
CA GLN A 234 0.29 -24.43 2.41
C GLN A 234 -0.82 -24.90 3.35
N LYS A 235 -1.45 -23.97 4.07
CA LYS A 235 -2.58 -24.27 4.98
C LYS A 235 -3.76 -24.92 4.24
N ALA A 236 -4.14 -24.42 3.07
CA ALA A 236 -5.20 -25.03 2.27
C ALA A 236 -4.90 -26.50 1.89
N LYS A 237 -3.63 -26.83 1.65
CA LYS A 237 -3.20 -28.20 1.38
C LYS A 237 -3.20 -29.07 2.66
N GLU A 238 -2.70 -28.56 3.76
CA GLU A 238 -2.65 -29.24 5.06
C GLU A 238 -4.05 -29.57 5.58
N GLU A 239 -4.96 -28.62 5.48
CA GLU A 239 -6.35 -28.75 5.94
C GLU A 239 -7.24 -29.49 4.93
N ASN A 240 -6.73 -29.82 3.74
CA ASN A 240 -7.51 -30.33 2.62
C ASN A 240 -8.77 -29.50 2.33
N SER A 241 -8.65 -28.20 2.48
CA SER A 241 -9.73 -27.23 2.37
C SER A 241 -9.26 -25.93 1.70
N SER A 242 -10.21 -25.14 1.22
CA SER A 242 -9.96 -23.79 0.78
C SER A 242 -11.15 -22.92 1.15
N PHE A 243 -10.89 -21.69 1.56
CA PHE A 243 -11.95 -20.70 1.76
C PHE A 243 -11.94 -19.67 0.64
N LYS A 244 -13.11 -19.12 0.35
CA LYS A 244 -13.26 -18.07 -0.66
C LYS A 244 -12.80 -16.73 -0.05
N ARG A 245 -11.68 -16.24 -0.51
CA ARG A 245 -11.17 -14.93 -0.08
C ARG A 245 -12.08 -13.81 -0.56
N ARG A 246 -12.37 -12.88 0.32
CA ARG A 246 -13.17 -11.70 0.02
C ARG A 246 -12.33 -10.65 -0.69
N ASN A 247 -12.98 -9.88 -1.55
CA ASN A 247 -12.36 -8.77 -2.27
C ASN A 247 -13.33 -7.60 -2.35
N LEU A 248 -12.81 -6.39 -2.28
CA LEU A 248 -13.57 -5.21 -2.69
C LEU A 248 -13.84 -5.31 -4.20
N LYS A 249 -14.99 -4.83 -4.66
CA LYS A 249 -15.40 -4.89 -6.08
C LYS A 249 -14.38 -4.26 -7.03
N PHE A 250 -13.58 -3.32 -6.52
CA PHE A 250 -12.57 -2.56 -7.26
C PHE A 250 -11.14 -2.88 -6.80
N SER A 251 -10.92 -3.97 -6.08
CA SER A 251 -9.59 -4.36 -5.62
C SER A 251 -8.79 -5.00 -6.76
N THR A 252 -7.47 -5.10 -6.55
CA THR A 252 -6.55 -5.81 -7.46
C THR A 252 -6.80 -7.32 -7.53
N GLY A 253 -7.87 -7.83 -6.87
CA GLY A 253 -8.28 -9.22 -6.90
C GLY A 253 -7.70 -10.09 -5.79
N GLY A 254 -6.67 -9.66 -5.07
CA GLY A 254 -6.14 -10.34 -3.87
C GLY A 254 -5.68 -11.79 -4.06
N SER A 255 -5.32 -12.20 -5.28
CA SER A 255 -4.92 -13.57 -5.61
C SER A 255 -3.42 -13.80 -5.64
N LYS A 256 -2.64 -12.72 -5.60
CA LYS A 256 -1.18 -12.71 -5.66
C LYS A 256 -0.58 -11.87 -4.55
N GLY A 257 0.69 -12.14 -4.25
CA GLY A 257 1.49 -11.41 -3.26
C GLY A 257 1.94 -10.04 -3.77
N CYS A 258 3.15 -9.95 -4.31
CA CYS A 258 3.66 -8.68 -4.83
C CYS A 258 3.01 -8.32 -6.17
N LEU A 259 2.44 -7.10 -6.24
CA LEU A 259 1.77 -6.58 -7.43
C LEU A 259 2.54 -5.41 -8.07
N ALA A 260 3.69 -5.05 -7.52
CA ALA A 260 4.53 -3.94 -7.98
C ALA A 260 4.88 -4.07 -9.46
N GLY A 261 4.58 -3.04 -10.27
CA GLY A 261 4.81 -3.05 -11.71
C GLY A 261 3.97 -4.05 -12.49
N GLN A 262 3.10 -4.82 -11.85
CA GLN A 262 2.23 -5.82 -12.48
C GLN A 262 0.77 -5.34 -12.58
N LEU A 263 0.20 -4.91 -11.46
CA LEU A 263 -1.18 -4.40 -11.37
C LEU A 263 -1.24 -3.05 -10.64
N ILE A 264 -0.16 -2.65 -9.97
CA ILE A 264 -0.08 -1.41 -9.23
C ILE A 264 1.18 -0.63 -9.58
N CYS A 265 1.12 0.69 -9.42
CA CYS A 265 2.28 1.58 -9.41
C CYS A 265 2.03 2.77 -8.48
N LEU A 266 3.06 3.57 -8.27
CA LEU A 266 3.00 4.91 -7.69
C LEU A 266 3.37 5.92 -8.76
N ILE A 267 2.72 7.07 -8.79
CA ILE A 267 3.20 8.29 -9.43
C ILE A 267 3.59 9.24 -8.31
N ASP A 268 4.82 9.72 -8.29
CA ASP A 268 5.28 10.65 -7.27
C ASP A 268 5.02 12.12 -7.66
N VAL A 269 5.44 13.05 -6.81
CA VAL A 269 5.24 14.49 -7.03
C VAL A 269 6.09 15.06 -8.15
N ASP A 270 7.16 14.39 -8.59
CA ASP A 270 7.98 14.74 -9.74
C ASP A 270 7.46 14.07 -11.03
N LEU A 271 6.29 13.43 -10.96
CA LEU A 271 5.66 12.64 -12.02
C LEU A 271 6.51 11.45 -12.49
N ASP A 272 7.40 10.95 -11.65
CA ASP A 272 8.05 9.67 -11.84
C ASP A 272 7.08 8.52 -11.55
N VAL A 273 7.09 7.52 -12.40
CA VAL A 273 6.30 6.29 -12.20
C VAL A 273 7.18 5.24 -11.53
N LEU A 274 6.80 4.81 -10.33
CA LEU A 274 7.50 3.82 -9.54
C LEU A 274 6.69 2.52 -9.45
N PRO A 275 7.32 1.35 -9.35
CA PRO A 275 6.61 0.07 -9.29
C PRO A 275 5.60 -0.06 -8.16
N CYS A 276 5.87 0.54 -7.00
CA CYS A 276 4.95 0.63 -5.87
C CYS A 276 5.38 1.77 -4.93
N SER A 277 4.59 2.01 -3.91
CA SER A 277 4.81 3.09 -2.93
C SER A 277 6.12 3.00 -2.12
N TYR A 278 6.77 1.85 -2.11
CA TYR A 278 8.00 1.62 -1.34
C TYR A 278 9.23 1.39 -2.20
N PHE A 279 9.09 1.47 -3.52
CA PHE A 279 10.19 1.19 -4.44
C PHE A 279 10.79 2.51 -4.93
N PRO A 280 12.10 2.77 -4.68
CA PRO A 280 12.66 4.11 -4.89
C PRO A 280 13.17 4.37 -6.34
N LYS A 281 13.08 3.40 -7.25
CA LYS A 281 13.55 3.57 -8.64
C LYS A 281 12.40 3.92 -9.58
N SER A 282 12.58 4.96 -10.38
CA SER A 282 11.67 5.33 -11.45
C SER A 282 11.71 4.32 -12.59
N ALA A 283 10.53 3.98 -13.11
CA ALA A 283 10.33 3.22 -14.34
C ALA A 283 10.26 4.11 -15.58
N GLY A 284 9.99 5.40 -15.39
CA GLY A 284 9.88 6.44 -16.39
C GLY A 284 9.22 7.68 -15.81
N ASN A 285 9.19 8.79 -16.56
CA ASN A 285 8.71 10.08 -16.08
C ASN A 285 7.66 10.66 -17.03
N LEU A 286 6.50 11.08 -16.48
CA LEU A 286 5.35 11.54 -17.27
C LEU A 286 5.50 12.95 -17.87
N TYR A 287 6.58 13.66 -17.60
CA TYR A 287 6.96 14.83 -18.40
C TYR A 287 7.59 14.44 -19.73
N LYS A 288 8.12 13.21 -19.88
CA LYS A 288 8.92 12.78 -21.03
C LYS A 288 8.24 11.69 -21.85
N GLN A 289 7.34 10.93 -21.26
CA GLN A 289 6.72 9.74 -21.83
C GLN A 289 5.24 9.68 -21.43
N SER A 290 4.40 9.03 -22.22
CA SER A 290 3.04 8.70 -21.81
C SER A 290 3.03 7.62 -20.72
N PHE A 291 1.96 7.56 -19.96
CA PHE A 291 1.77 6.50 -18.97
C PHE A 291 1.80 5.10 -19.59
N LYS A 292 1.22 4.98 -20.81
CA LYS A 292 1.25 3.74 -21.58
C LYS A 292 2.67 3.29 -21.88
N GLU A 293 3.51 4.19 -22.43
CA GLU A 293 4.91 3.87 -22.76
C GLU A 293 5.69 3.45 -21.53
N VAL A 294 5.54 4.16 -20.40
CA VAL A 294 6.19 3.76 -19.14
C VAL A 294 5.71 2.38 -18.69
N TRP A 295 4.39 2.13 -18.76
CA TRP A 295 3.81 0.88 -18.28
C TRP A 295 4.19 -0.33 -19.13
N GLU A 296 4.24 -0.18 -20.46
CA GLU A 296 4.50 -1.28 -21.38
C GLU A 296 6.00 -1.49 -21.64
N ASP A 297 6.77 -0.41 -21.78
CA ASP A 297 8.14 -0.49 -22.32
C ASP A 297 9.24 -0.39 -21.26
N SER A 298 8.88 -0.08 -19.99
CA SER A 298 9.88 0.02 -18.94
C SER A 298 10.56 -1.33 -18.67
N LYS A 299 11.90 -1.34 -18.78
CA LYS A 299 12.70 -2.51 -18.41
C LYS A 299 12.46 -2.93 -16.96
N LEU A 300 12.31 -1.98 -16.05
CA LEU A 300 12.06 -2.26 -14.62
C LEU A 300 10.76 -3.05 -14.44
N PHE A 301 9.69 -2.66 -15.14
CA PHE A 301 8.43 -3.38 -15.08
C PHE A 301 8.52 -4.74 -15.77
N ALA A 302 9.21 -4.82 -16.92
CA ALA A 302 9.44 -6.09 -17.62
C ALA A 302 10.18 -7.09 -16.73
N ASP A 303 11.24 -6.67 -16.05
CA ASP A 303 12.00 -7.52 -15.11
C ASP A 303 11.14 -8.01 -13.93
N MET A 304 10.26 -7.15 -13.38
CA MET A 304 9.35 -7.54 -12.29
C MET A 304 8.23 -8.50 -12.73
N ARG A 305 7.90 -8.51 -14.01
CA ARG A 305 6.91 -9.38 -14.65
C ARG A 305 7.49 -10.74 -15.06
N ASP A 306 8.81 -10.83 -15.21
CA ASP A 306 9.52 -12.06 -15.56
C ASP A 306 10.04 -12.79 -14.30
N PHE A 307 9.23 -13.66 -13.75
CA PHE A 307 9.60 -14.46 -12.57
C PHE A 307 10.79 -15.40 -12.80
N LYS A 308 11.17 -15.67 -14.07
CA LYS A 308 12.35 -16.51 -14.37
C LYS A 308 13.66 -15.76 -14.09
N GLY A 309 13.62 -14.42 -14.10
CA GLY A 309 14.76 -13.58 -13.75
C GLY A 309 15.01 -13.45 -12.25
N TYR A 310 14.12 -13.97 -11.39
CA TYR A 310 14.28 -13.89 -9.94
C TYR A 310 15.40 -14.83 -9.47
N LYS A 311 16.09 -14.44 -8.39
CA LYS A 311 17.31 -15.07 -7.92
C LYS A 311 17.10 -15.83 -6.61
N ASP A 312 18.12 -16.58 -6.24
CA ASP A 312 18.23 -17.30 -4.96
C ASP A 312 16.98 -18.15 -4.65
N ASN A 313 16.54 -18.15 -3.38
CA ASN A 313 15.36 -18.91 -2.97
C ASN A 313 14.10 -18.51 -3.73
N CYS A 314 13.91 -17.22 -4.06
CA CYS A 314 12.74 -16.79 -4.83
C CYS A 314 12.74 -17.35 -6.25
N GLY A 315 13.90 -17.38 -6.92
CA GLY A 315 14.06 -17.93 -8.28
C GLY A 315 13.81 -19.43 -8.38
N SER A 316 14.06 -20.16 -7.28
CA SER A 316 13.87 -21.63 -7.20
C SER A 316 12.55 -22.05 -6.56
N CYS A 317 11.72 -21.06 -6.14
CA CYS A 317 10.54 -21.31 -5.30
C CYS A 317 9.32 -21.71 -6.12
N GLU A 318 8.70 -22.83 -5.75
CA GLU A 318 7.45 -23.31 -6.35
C GLU A 318 6.25 -22.36 -6.13
N TYR A 319 6.36 -21.41 -5.19
CA TYR A 319 5.35 -20.39 -4.90
C TYR A 319 5.62 -19.04 -5.57
N VAL A 320 6.67 -18.89 -6.38
CA VAL A 320 7.05 -17.60 -6.95
C VAL A 320 5.91 -16.90 -7.71
N ASN A 321 5.11 -17.66 -8.45
CA ASN A 321 4.00 -17.13 -9.24
C ASN A 321 2.82 -16.59 -8.40
N VAL A 322 2.70 -17.00 -7.15
CA VAL A 322 1.64 -16.54 -6.25
C VAL A 322 2.16 -15.60 -5.16
N CYS A 323 3.44 -15.67 -4.81
CA CYS A 323 4.10 -14.86 -3.80
C CYS A 323 4.87 -13.68 -4.43
N GLY A 324 5.87 -13.96 -5.24
CA GLY A 324 6.75 -12.98 -5.89
C GLY A 324 7.78 -12.32 -4.96
N GLY A 325 7.71 -12.52 -3.63
CA GLY A 325 8.53 -11.78 -2.65
C GLY A 325 8.32 -10.26 -2.73
N CYS A 326 8.59 -9.49 -1.69
CA CYS A 326 8.51 -8.04 -1.74
C CYS A 326 9.73 -7.46 -2.48
N ARG A 327 9.54 -6.99 -3.72
CA ARG A 327 10.64 -6.47 -4.55
C ARG A 327 11.24 -5.17 -3.99
N ALA A 328 10.41 -4.37 -3.32
CA ALA A 328 10.90 -3.16 -2.65
C ALA A 328 11.81 -3.50 -1.47
N ARG A 329 11.43 -4.48 -0.62
CA ARG A 329 12.28 -4.91 0.50
C ARG A 329 13.53 -5.62 0.01
N ALA A 330 13.43 -6.48 -1.00
CA ALA A 330 14.61 -7.08 -1.62
C ALA A 330 15.60 -6.00 -2.06
N TYR A 331 15.12 -4.98 -2.78
CA TYR A 331 15.95 -3.86 -3.22
C TYR A 331 16.55 -3.05 -2.05
N ALA A 332 15.71 -2.66 -1.08
CA ALA A 332 16.14 -1.84 0.04
C ALA A 332 17.25 -2.52 0.88
N MET A 333 17.21 -3.84 1.01
CA MET A 333 18.16 -4.57 1.85
C MET A 333 19.36 -5.15 1.11
N THR A 334 19.27 -5.32 -0.22
CA THR A 334 20.34 -5.99 -1.00
C THR A 334 20.87 -5.14 -2.16
N GLY A 335 20.17 -4.07 -2.54
CA GLY A 335 20.45 -3.30 -3.75
C GLY A 335 19.98 -3.97 -5.05
N ASP A 336 19.44 -5.19 -4.97
CA ASP A 336 18.96 -5.99 -6.11
C ASP A 336 17.48 -6.36 -5.93
N TYR A 337 16.62 -5.79 -6.79
CA TYR A 337 15.17 -6.07 -6.73
C TYR A 337 14.79 -7.48 -7.24
N LEU A 338 15.69 -8.20 -7.85
CA LEU A 338 15.48 -9.59 -8.27
C LEU A 338 15.98 -10.60 -7.23
N ALA A 339 16.72 -10.16 -6.20
CA ALA A 339 17.18 -11.01 -5.12
C ALA A 339 16.01 -11.65 -4.34
N GLN A 340 16.30 -12.64 -3.52
CA GLN A 340 15.29 -13.23 -2.64
C GLN A 340 14.66 -12.21 -1.70
N GLU A 341 13.43 -12.47 -1.25
CA GLU A 341 12.77 -11.74 -0.18
C GLU A 341 13.51 -11.96 1.15
N PRO A 342 14.11 -10.91 1.77
CA PRO A 342 14.93 -11.10 2.97
C PRO A 342 14.17 -11.59 4.19
N PHE A 343 12.85 -11.32 4.27
CA PHE A 343 11.97 -11.68 5.39
C PHE A 343 11.18 -12.98 5.13
N CYS A 344 11.70 -13.87 4.26
CA CYS A 344 11.11 -15.18 4.02
C CYS A 344 12.10 -16.27 4.43
N ASN A 345 11.73 -17.08 5.43
CA ASN A 345 12.51 -18.23 5.90
C ASN A 345 12.19 -19.54 5.16
N TYR A 346 11.30 -19.51 4.17
CA TYR A 346 10.91 -20.69 3.42
C TYR A 346 12.06 -21.17 2.52
N ILE A 347 12.45 -22.44 2.69
CA ILE A 347 13.41 -23.11 1.80
C ILE A 347 12.62 -23.85 0.73
N PRO A 348 12.80 -23.52 -0.57
CA PRO A 348 12.15 -24.21 -1.68
C PRO A 348 12.45 -25.73 -1.71
N ARG A 349 11.49 -26.52 -2.19
CA ARG A 349 11.65 -27.99 -2.27
C ARG A 349 12.87 -28.39 -3.10
N SER A 350 13.08 -27.73 -4.23
CA SER A 350 14.22 -27.98 -5.12
C SER A 350 15.58 -27.80 -4.45
N ILE A 351 15.68 -26.97 -3.42
CA ILE A 351 16.89 -26.77 -2.62
C ILE A 351 17.01 -27.87 -1.57
N LYS A 352 15.92 -28.13 -0.80
CA LYS A 352 15.91 -29.22 0.21
C LYS A 352 16.26 -30.57 -0.38
N GLU A 353 15.81 -30.88 -1.61
CA GLU A 353 16.13 -32.14 -2.29
C GLU A 353 17.59 -32.24 -2.74
N LYS A 354 18.31 -31.12 -2.94
CA LYS A 354 19.72 -31.09 -3.24
C LYS A 354 20.61 -31.26 -2.00
N GLU A 355 20.19 -30.72 -0.86
CA GLU A 355 20.91 -30.84 0.41
C GLU A 355 20.80 -32.24 1.00
N ASN A 356 19.80 -33.02 0.63
CA ASN A 356 19.59 -34.41 1.08
C ASN A 356 20.21 -35.46 0.12
N LYS A 357 20.92 -35.04 -0.92
CA LYS A 357 21.68 -35.91 -1.86
C LYS A 357 23.17 -35.77 -1.64
#